data_b177334c6dd993c3edd714ba8a80ed4e
#
_entry.id   b177334c6dd993c3edd714ba8a80ed4e
#
_cell.length_a   1.000
_cell.length_b   1.000
_cell.length_c   1.000
_cell.angle_alpha   90.00
_cell.angle_beta   90.00
_cell.angle_gamma   90.00
#
_symmetry.space_group_name_H-M   'P 1'
#
loop_
_entity.id
_entity.type
_entity.pdbx_description
1 polymer ?
#
loop_
_entity_poly.entity_id
_entity_poly.type
_entity_poly.pdbx_seq_one_letter_code
_entity_poly.pdbx_strand_id
1 'polypeptide(L)'
;MGTFVALLRAVNVGGKAPLAMADLRRGLESLGLRDVRTYLQSGNALFTADEAAVRAVGVGAGDVSGEASARVTCAGVTGAFAEAIAVRLERDLGPRVGVRVLGAEELHRVVAANPFAGGPPACADAPTSEGAVGGTVAPAEAAGDEASLHATFLLPAATESDFGPVDEAAYAAVYRAAFDKLELPAVEGEAAAFVGPPDLDTPVVYLRLPHGYGRTKLNNAYFERVLGAAATTRNWRTVCALADLAAAGA
;
A
#
# COMPACT_ATOMS: atom_id res chain seq x y z
N MET A 1 -7.01 -13.24 14.60
CA MET A 1 -7.67 -12.99 13.32
C MET A 1 -7.40 -11.56 12.94
N GLY A 2 -6.84 -11.28 11.78
CA GLY A 2 -6.50 -9.94 11.34
C GLY A 2 -7.23 -9.58 10.04
N THR A 3 -7.58 -8.30 9.87
CA THR A 3 -8.17 -7.77 8.65
C THR A 3 -7.09 -7.13 7.79
N PHE A 4 -7.10 -7.44 6.50
CA PHE A 4 -6.10 -7.00 5.53
C PHE A 4 -6.76 -6.42 4.28
N VAL A 5 -6.02 -5.54 3.61
CA VAL A 5 -6.40 -4.94 2.34
C VAL A 5 -5.32 -5.23 1.30
N ALA A 6 -5.70 -5.85 0.18
CA ALA A 6 -4.83 -6.05 -0.97
C ALA A 6 -5.11 -4.98 -2.04
N LEU A 7 -4.05 -4.33 -2.51
CA LEU A 7 -4.06 -3.36 -3.60
C LEU A 7 -3.30 -3.95 -4.79
N LEU A 8 -4.00 -4.26 -5.86
CA LEU A 8 -3.44 -4.84 -7.07
C LEU A 8 -2.97 -3.73 -8.03
N ARG A 9 -1.82 -3.91 -8.67
CA ARG A 9 -1.28 -2.98 -9.65
C ARG A 9 -1.83 -3.27 -11.05
N ALA A 10 -2.29 -2.21 -11.73
CA ALA A 10 -2.61 -2.20 -13.16
C ALA A 10 -3.66 -3.25 -13.62
N VAL A 11 -4.60 -3.63 -12.74
CA VAL A 11 -5.75 -4.49 -13.12
C VAL A 11 -6.89 -3.63 -13.64
N ASN A 12 -7.56 -4.11 -14.68
CA ASN A 12 -8.72 -3.45 -15.31
C ASN A 12 -8.47 -2.00 -15.76
N VAL A 13 -7.23 -1.65 -16.07
CA VAL A 13 -6.83 -0.34 -16.57
C VAL A 13 -6.41 -0.45 -18.02
N GLY A 14 -6.98 0.38 -18.89
CA GLY A 14 -6.58 0.49 -20.30
C GLY A 14 -6.83 -0.76 -21.16
N GLY A 15 -7.78 -1.61 -20.79
CA GLY A 15 -8.15 -2.81 -21.56
C GLY A 15 -7.13 -3.95 -21.52
N LYS A 16 -6.09 -3.84 -20.70
CA LYS A 16 -5.09 -4.90 -20.48
C LYS A 16 -5.49 -5.74 -19.26
N ALA A 17 -5.36 -7.06 -19.38
CA ALA A 17 -5.60 -8.06 -18.31
C ALA A 17 -6.94 -7.84 -17.57
N PRO A 18 -8.09 -8.13 -18.20
CA PRO A 18 -9.37 -8.06 -17.52
C PRO A 18 -9.41 -9.12 -16.41
N LEU A 19 -9.51 -8.67 -15.16
CA LEU A 19 -9.70 -9.53 -14.00
C LEU A 19 -11.12 -9.35 -13.51
N ALA A 20 -11.95 -10.39 -13.62
CA ALA A 20 -13.26 -10.35 -13.00
C ALA A 20 -13.12 -10.38 -11.48
N MET A 21 -13.86 -9.51 -10.78
CA MET A 21 -13.79 -9.45 -9.31
C MET A 21 -14.23 -10.74 -8.63
N ALA A 22 -15.08 -11.54 -9.29
CA ALA A 22 -15.44 -12.87 -8.84
C ALA A 22 -14.24 -13.84 -8.88
N ASP A 23 -13.37 -13.72 -9.89
CA ASP A 23 -12.17 -14.56 -10.02
C ASP A 23 -11.13 -14.16 -8.99
N LEU A 24 -10.94 -12.85 -8.77
CA LEU A 24 -10.10 -12.35 -7.68
C LEU A 24 -10.56 -12.93 -6.33
N ARG A 25 -11.86 -12.85 -6.02
CA ARG A 25 -12.41 -13.40 -4.78
C ARG A 25 -12.12 -14.89 -4.66
N ARG A 26 -12.45 -15.69 -5.67
CA ARG A 26 -12.18 -17.14 -5.66
C ARG A 26 -10.69 -17.45 -5.50
N GLY A 27 -9.82 -16.67 -6.13
CA GLY A 27 -8.37 -16.82 -5.98
C GLY A 27 -7.94 -16.64 -4.53
N LEU A 28 -8.41 -15.57 -3.86
CA LEU A 28 -8.09 -15.30 -2.47
C LEU A 28 -8.68 -16.35 -1.52
N GLU A 29 -9.95 -16.74 -1.71
CA GLU A 29 -10.61 -17.80 -0.92
C GLU A 29 -9.88 -19.14 -1.00
N SER A 30 -9.31 -19.46 -2.18
CA SER A 30 -8.53 -20.70 -2.36
C SER A 30 -7.18 -20.71 -1.63
N LEU A 31 -6.70 -19.55 -1.16
CA LEU A 31 -5.55 -19.42 -0.27
C LEU A 31 -5.91 -19.55 1.21
N GLY A 32 -7.18 -19.91 1.53
CA GLY A 32 -7.67 -19.99 2.91
C GLY A 32 -8.05 -18.65 3.54
N LEU A 33 -8.06 -17.56 2.75
CA LEU A 33 -8.48 -16.26 3.20
C LEU A 33 -10.01 -16.21 3.32
N ARG A 34 -10.51 -15.51 4.35
CA ARG A 34 -11.95 -15.50 4.66
C ARG A 34 -12.53 -14.11 4.49
N ASP A 35 -13.85 -14.00 4.48
CA ASP A 35 -14.62 -12.76 4.38
C ASP A 35 -14.18 -11.87 3.20
N VAL A 36 -13.79 -12.52 2.10
CA VAL A 36 -13.21 -11.84 0.95
C VAL A 36 -14.24 -10.95 0.28
N ARG A 37 -13.96 -9.65 0.25
CA ARG A 37 -14.77 -8.62 -0.42
C ARG A 37 -13.91 -7.86 -1.40
N THR A 38 -14.46 -7.50 -2.53
CA THR A 38 -13.78 -6.63 -3.52
C THR A 38 -14.42 -5.25 -3.49
N TYR A 39 -13.60 -4.21 -3.61
CA TYR A 39 -14.06 -2.82 -3.63
C TYR A 39 -13.65 -2.15 -4.93
N LEU A 40 -14.62 -1.75 -5.74
CA LEU A 40 -14.47 -1.25 -7.10
C LEU A 40 -13.79 -2.29 -8.03
N GLN A 41 -13.68 -1.96 -9.32
CA GLN A 41 -13.04 -2.85 -10.31
C GLN A 41 -11.53 -2.64 -10.44
N SER A 42 -10.95 -1.73 -9.66
CA SER A 42 -9.52 -1.35 -9.74
C SER A 42 -8.58 -2.27 -8.96
N GLY A 43 -9.04 -3.47 -8.58
CA GLY A 43 -8.19 -4.45 -7.89
C GLY A 43 -7.94 -4.11 -6.42
N ASN A 44 -9.00 -3.81 -5.68
CA ASN A 44 -8.94 -3.71 -4.23
C ASN A 44 -9.72 -4.86 -3.62
N ALA A 45 -9.12 -5.57 -2.66
CA ALA A 45 -9.79 -6.64 -1.94
C ALA A 45 -9.52 -6.53 -0.44
N LEU A 46 -10.56 -6.78 0.36
CA LEU A 46 -10.46 -6.94 1.81
C LEU A 46 -10.62 -8.42 2.13
N PHE A 47 -9.92 -8.88 3.15
CA PHE A 47 -10.03 -10.25 3.63
C PHE A 47 -9.62 -10.37 5.09
N THR A 48 -10.06 -11.43 5.75
CA THR A 48 -9.58 -11.81 7.07
C THR A 48 -8.69 -13.05 6.96
N ALA A 49 -7.69 -13.12 7.84
CA ALA A 49 -6.80 -14.27 7.95
C ALA A 49 -6.60 -14.66 9.43
N ASP A 50 -6.61 -15.95 9.68
CA ASP A 50 -6.24 -16.53 10.97
C ASP A 50 -4.78 -17.01 10.96
N GLU A 51 -4.30 -17.50 12.10
CA GLU A 51 -2.94 -18.04 12.22
C GLU A 51 -2.65 -19.20 11.27
N ALA A 52 -3.68 -19.99 10.90
CA ALA A 52 -3.51 -21.10 9.97
C ALA A 52 -3.24 -20.58 8.56
N ALA A 53 -3.97 -19.56 8.11
CA ALA A 53 -3.75 -18.91 6.84
C ALA A 53 -2.37 -18.21 6.79
N VAL A 54 -1.96 -17.56 7.88
CA VAL A 54 -0.61 -16.95 8.00
C VAL A 54 0.49 -18.00 7.85
N ARG A 55 0.34 -19.15 8.52
CA ARG A 55 1.30 -20.27 8.40
C ARG A 55 1.31 -20.87 6.98
N ALA A 56 0.15 -20.99 6.36
CA ALA A 56 0.03 -21.58 5.02
C ALA A 56 0.78 -20.77 3.93
N VAL A 57 0.90 -19.45 4.09
CA VAL A 57 1.68 -18.61 3.18
C VAL A 57 3.17 -18.55 3.51
N GLY A 58 3.67 -19.41 4.40
CA GLY A 58 5.10 -19.59 4.66
C GLY A 58 5.70 -18.65 5.74
N VAL A 59 4.87 -17.93 6.48
CA VAL A 59 5.33 -17.15 7.63
C VAL A 59 5.35 -18.04 8.86
N GLY A 60 6.51 -18.62 9.20
CA GLY A 60 6.64 -19.32 10.49
C GLY A 60 7.18 -20.76 10.44
N ALA A 61 7.78 -21.23 9.35
CA ALA A 61 8.52 -22.51 9.30
C ALA A 61 10.03 -22.31 9.52
N GLY A 62 10.42 -21.36 10.33
CA GLY A 62 11.76 -21.30 10.91
C GLY A 62 11.79 -22.12 12.20
N ASP A 63 12.71 -23.09 12.31
CA ASP A 63 12.98 -23.92 13.46
C ASP A 63 13.02 -23.08 14.75
N VAL A 64 11.96 -23.13 15.56
CA VAL A 64 11.88 -22.43 16.84
C VAL A 64 12.47 -23.30 17.95
N SER A 65 13.77 -23.54 17.89
CA SER A 65 14.57 -24.00 19.02
C SER A 65 15.48 -22.86 19.50
N GLY A 66 14.92 -21.95 20.28
CA GLY A 66 15.68 -20.85 20.88
C GLY A 66 14.79 -19.65 21.25
N GLU A 67 14.97 -19.08 22.41
CA GLU A 67 14.22 -18.03 23.13
C GLU A 67 14.07 -16.67 22.40
N ALA A 68 14.08 -16.63 21.09
CA ALA A 68 13.60 -15.51 20.31
C ALA A 68 12.27 -15.89 19.71
N SER A 69 11.17 -15.67 20.45
CA SER A 69 9.83 -15.53 19.86
C SER A 69 9.97 -14.51 18.74
N ALA A 70 10.26 -14.99 17.53
CA ALA A 70 10.38 -14.16 16.36
C ALA A 70 9.04 -13.44 16.24
N ARG A 71 9.02 -12.15 16.57
CA ARG A 71 7.93 -11.26 16.25
C ARG A 71 7.77 -11.39 14.74
N VAL A 72 6.77 -12.18 14.35
CA VAL A 72 6.27 -12.14 12.97
C VAL A 72 5.84 -10.69 12.80
N THR A 73 6.69 -9.87 12.20
CA THR A 73 6.39 -8.46 11.99
C THR A 73 5.20 -8.38 11.06
N CYS A 74 4.31 -7.43 11.27
CA CYS A 74 3.18 -7.21 10.37
C CYS A 74 3.65 -7.10 8.91
N ALA A 75 4.82 -6.49 8.68
CA ALA A 75 5.46 -6.39 7.38
C ALA A 75 5.78 -7.76 6.75
N GLY A 76 6.29 -8.72 7.51
CA GLY A 76 6.56 -10.06 7.01
C GLY A 76 5.27 -10.81 6.61
N VAL A 77 4.20 -10.67 7.40
CA VAL A 77 2.89 -11.28 7.09
C VAL A 77 2.28 -10.68 5.83
N THR A 78 2.26 -9.35 5.73
CA THR A 78 1.68 -8.66 4.57
C THR A 78 2.46 -8.94 3.29
N GLY A 79 3.79 -9.03 3.38
CA GLY A 79 4.67 -9.42 2.27
C GLY A 79 4.39 -10.85 1.78
N ALA A 80 4.24 -11.81 2.69
CA ALA A 80 3.93 -13.20 2.35
C ALA A 80 2.54 -13.34 1.70
N PHE A 81 1.53 -12.63 2.19
CA PHE A 81 0.23 -12.58 1.54
C PHE A 81 0.30 -11.95 0.14
N ALA A 82 1.05 -10.86 0.00
CA ALA A 82 1.22 -10.20 -1.31
C ALA A 82 1.83 -11.15 -2.33
N GLU A 83 2.86 -11.91 -1.95
CA GLU A 83 3.49 -12.91 -2.81
C GLU A 83 2.55 -14.07 -3.13
N ALA A 84 1.89 -14.66 -2.13
CA ALA A 84 0.95 -15.75 -2.34
C ALA A 84 -0.20 -15.36 -3.29
N ILE A 85 -0.73 -14.14 -3.13
CA ILE A 85 -1.77 -13.60 -4.02
C ILE A 85 -1.21 -13.39 -5.43
N ALA A 86 -0.01 -12.82 -5.57
CA ALA A 86 0.63 -12.58 -6.87
C ALA A 86 0.85 -13.89 -7.63
N VAL A 87 1.41 -14.91 -6.98
CA VAL A 87 1.63 -16.26 -7.54
C VAL A 87 0.30 -16.91 -7.94
N ARG A 88 -0.72 -16.79 -7.09
CA ARG A 88 -2.03 -17.36 -7.40
C ARG A 88 -2.66 -16.70 -8.64
N LEU A 89 -2.61 -15.38 -8.71
CA LEU A 89 -3.14 -14.64 -9.85
C LEU A 89 -2.34 -14.90 -11.13
N GLU A 90 -1.02 -15.02 -11.05
CA GLU A 90 -0.18 -15.39 -12.18
C GLU A 90 -0.58 -16.76 -12.77
N ARG A 91 -0.83 -17.75 -11.91
CA ARG A 91 -1.31 -19.08 -12.32
C ARG A 91 -2.66 -19.03 -13.02
N ASP A 92 -3.58 -18.17 -12.54
CA ASP A 92 -4.95 -18.13 -13.04
C ASP A 92 -5.11 -17.23 -14.28
N LEU A 93 -4.26 -16.19 -14.42
CA LEU A 93 -4.37 -15.14 -15.43
C LEU A 93 -3.21 -15.11 -16.43
N GLY A 94 -2.09 -15.77 -16.13
CA GLY A 94 -0.87 -15.79 -16.92
C GLY A 94 0.13 -14.66 -16.60
N PRO A 95 -0.21 -13.36 -16.66
CA PRO A 95 0.74 -12.33 -16.31
C PRO A 95 0.82 -12.09 -14.80
N ARG A 96 2.04 -11.88 -14.29
CA ARG A 96 2.25 -11.54 -12.88
C ARG A 96 1.70 -10.15 -12.56
N VAL A 97 0.88 -10.08 -11.53
CA VAL A 97 0.27 -8.85 -11.02
C VAL A 97 1.00 -8.41 -9.75
N GLY A 98 1.47 -7.18 -9.71
CA GLY A 98 2.02 -6.62 -8.49
C GLY A 98 0.92 -6.45 -7.44
N VAL A 99 1.21 -6.84 -6.20
CA VAL A 99 0.26 -6.78 -5.07
C VAL A 99 0.93 -6.10 -3.89
N ARG A 100 0.23 -5.17 -3.25
CA ARG A 100 0.55 -4.64 -1.93
C ARG A 100 -0.53 -5.06 -0.95
N VAL A 101 -0.14 -5.62 0.19
CA VAL A 101 -1.07 -5.93 1.27
C VAL A 101 -0.74 -5.05 2.47
N LEU A 102 -1.78 -4.50 3.10
CA LEU A 102 -1.69 -3.72 4.33
C LEU A 102 -2.62 -4.31 5.39
N GLY A 103 -2.21 -4.28 6.65
CA GLY A 103 -3.12 -4.51 7.77
C GLY A 103 -4.05 -3.31 7.98
N ALA A 104 -5.19 -3.53 8.65
CA ALA A 104 -6.17 -2.47 8.93
C ALA A 104 -5.55 -1.29 9.69
N GLU A 105 -4.74 -1.54 10.71
CA GLU A 105 -4.05 -0.50 11.49
C GLU A 105 -3.08 0.31 10.65
N GLU A 106 -2.31 -0.35 9.78
CA GLU A 106 -1.39 0.35 8.88
C GLU A 106 -2.14 1.26 7.93
N LEU A 107 -3.26 0.79 7.37
CA LEU A 107 -4.07 1.61 6.48
C LEU A 107 -4.67 2.83 7.19
N HIS A 108 -5.03 2.71 8.48
CA HIS A 108 -5.44 3.85 9.29
C HIS A 108 -4.30 4.84 9.52
N ARG A 109 -3.10 4.36 9.81
CA ARG A 109 -1.90 5.22 9.90
C ARG A 109 -1.64 5.94 8.57
N VAL A 110 -1.79 5.26 7.45
CA VAL A 110 -1.71 5.88 6.11
C VAL A 110 -2.73 7.01 5.96
N VAL A 111 -3.98 6.82 6.43
CA VAL A 111 -4.98 7.89 6.38
C VAL A 111 -4.59 9.07 7.26
N ALA A 112 -4.12 8.81 8.47
CA ALA A 112 -3.73 9.85 9.43
C ALA A 112 -2.47 10.63 9.00
N ALA A 113 -1.55 9.98 8.29
CA ALA A 113 -0.26 10.56 7.89
C ALA A 113 -0.31 11.42 6.62
N ASN A 114 -1.48 11.62 5.99
CA ASN A 114 -1.57 12.41 4.77
C ASN A 114 -1.39 13.91 5.04
N PRO A 115 -0.29 14.53 4.61
CA PRO A 115 -0.01 15.94 4.90
C PRO A 115 -0.93 16.92 4.15
N PHE A 116 -1.68 16.44 3.15
CA PHE A 116 -2.59 17.26 2.35
C PHE A 116 -4.06 17.12 2.76
N ALA A 117 -4.40 16.15 3.60
CA ALA A 117 -5.72 16.04 4.20
C ALA A 117 -5.78 17.02 5.38
N GLY A 118 -6.65 18.00 5.32
CA GLY A 118 -6.80 19.02 6.34
C GLY A 118 -7.32 18.49 7.66
N GLY A 119 -6.46 17.97 8.52
CA GLY A 119 -6.76 17.40 9.83
C GLY A 119 -7.08 15.89 9.78
N PRO A 120 -6.91 15.18 10.91
CA PRO A 120 -7.29 13.77 10.98
C PRO A 120 -8.80 13.65 10.73
N PRO A 121 -9.25 12.62 9.99
CA PRO A 121 -10.66 12.25 10.01
C PRO A 121 -11.06 12.08 11.47
N ALA A 122 -12.27 12.45 11.83
CA ALA A 122 -12.78 12.44 13.20
C ALA A 122 -12.94 10.99 13.73
N CYS A 123 -11.84 10.28 13.86
CA CYS A 123 -11.67 9.03 14.59
C CYS A 123 -10.72 9.34 15.73
N ALA A 124 -11.26 9.37 16.95
CA ALA A 124 -10.58 9.76 18.16
C ALA A 124 -9.34 8.92 18.47
N ASP A 125 -8.37 9.58 19.13
CA ASP A 125 -7.26 9.04 19.91
C ASP A 125 -6.08 8.39 19.16
N ALA A 126 -5.25 9.25 18.54
CA ALA A 126 -3.85 8.89 18.30
C ALA A 126 -2.91 9.98 18.86
N PRO A 127 -1.79 9.62 19.52
CA PRO A 127 -0.88 10.58 20.12
C PRO A 127 -0.17 11.42 19.05
N THR A 128 -0.20 12.73 19.23
CA THR A 128 0.56 13.69 18.43
C THR A 128 2.05 13.49 18.64
N SER A 129 2.78 13.04 17.62
CA SER A 129 4.24 13.12 17.59
C SER A 129 4.67 14.41 16.86
N GLU A 130 5.24 15.34 17.61
CA GLU A 130 6.00 16.47 17.06
C GLU A 130 7.29 15.91 16.43
N GLY A 131 7.46 16.04 15.12
CA GLY A 131 8.70 15.63 14.47
C GLY A 131 8.69 15.44 12.98
N ALA A 132 7.96 16.23 12.21
CA ALA A 132 8.12 16.27 10.75
C ALA A 132 9.26 17.22 10.37
N VAL A 133 10.45 16.69 10.11
CA VAL A 133 11.59 17.49 9.62
C VAL A 133 11.98 16.97 8.22
N GLY A 134 11.88 17.85 7.23
CA GLY A 134 12.66 17.82 6.01
C GLY A 134 11.99 17.23 4.78
N GLY A 135 11.37 18.06 4.02
CA GLY A 135 10.94 17.91 2.63
C GLY A 135 10.12 19.11 2.30
N THR A 136 10.42 19.83 1.23
CA THR A 136 9.82 21.12 0.89
C THR A 136 8.30 21.04 0.86
N VAL A 137 7.68 21.28 2.00
CA VAL A 137 6.23 21.42 2.15
C VAL A 137 5.93 22.84 1.76
N ALA A 138 5.26 23.05 0.64
CA ALA A 138 4.55 24.29 0.41
C ALA A 138 3.54 24.49 1.55
N PRO A 139 3.38 25.71 2.10
CA PRO A 139 2.56 25.94 3.28
C PRO A 139 1.13 25.40 3.09
N ALA A 140 0.59 24.89 4.18
CA ALA A 140 -0.77 24.36 4.26
C ALA A 140 -1.78 25.49 3.99
N GLU A 141 -2.08 25.75 2.75
CA GLU A 141 -3.25 26.53 2.36
C GLU A 141 -4.35 25.58 1.89
N ALA A 142 -5.43 25.61 2.64
CA ALA A 142 -6.74 24.99 2.40
C ALA A 142 -6.74 23.45 2.30
N ALA A 143 -7.57 22.81 3.12
CA ALA A 143 -8.00 21.44 2.94
C ALA A 143 -8.36 21.22 1.47
N GLY A 144 -7.51 20.49 0.76
CA GLY A 144 -7.71 20.22 -0.67
C GLY A 144 -8.99 19.42 -0.87
N ASP A 145 -9.71 19.69 -1.94
CA ASP A 145 -10.82 18.83 -2.33
C ASP A 145 -10.32 17.38 -2.37
N GLU A 146 -10.92 16.51 -1.57
CA GLU A 146 -10.55 15.07 -1.49
C GLU A 146 -10.47 14.39 -2.87
N ALA A 147 -11.19 14.91 -3.85
CA ALA A 147 -11.12 14.43 -5.22
C ALA A 147 -9.76 14.70 -5.88
N SER A 148 -9.02 15.69 -5.40
CA SER A 148 -7.67 16.01 -5.88
C SER A 148 -6.56 15.21 -5.23
N LEU A 149 -6.87 14.51 -4.12
CA LEU A 149 -5.88 13.77 -3.34
C LEU A 149 -5.75 12.31 -3.79
N HIS A 150 -4.52 11.82 -3.78
CA HIS A 150 -4.19 10.44 -4.12
C HIS A 150 -3.08 9.92 -3.21
N ALA A 151 -3.01 8.60 -3.06
CA ALA A 151 -1.89 7.92 -2.40
C ALA A 151 -1.29 6.88 -3.36
N THR A 152 0.01 6.95 -3.53
CA THR A 152 0.81 6.00 -4.32
C THR A 152 1.58 5.11 -3.37
N PHE A 153 1.20 3.85 -3.32
CA PHE A 153 1.83 2.81 -2.51
C PHE A 153 3.00 2.22 -3.31
N LEU A 154 4.18 2.20 -2.72
CA LEU A 154 5.32 1.52 -3.30
C LEU A 154 5.22 0.03 -2.98
N LEU A 155 5.38 -0.80 -3.99
CA LEU A 155 5.41 -2.23 -3.83
C LEU A 155 6.85 -2.65 -3.47
N PRO A 156 7.03 -3.68 -2.61
CA PRO A 156 8.34 -4.26 -2.41
C PRO A 156 8.89 -4.70 -3.77
N ALA A 157 10.19 -4.53 -3.98
CA ALA A 157 10.85 -5.14 -5.12
C ALA A 157 10.50 -6.62 -5.10
N ALA A 158 10.08 -7.19 -6.23
CA ALA A 158 9.88 -8.62 -6.34
C ALA A 158 11.18 -9.25 -5.83
N THR A 159 11.12 -9.89 -4.68
CA THR A 159 12.28 -10.53 -4.09
C THR A 159 12.72 -11.62 -5.05
N GLU A 160 13.85 -11.41 -5.70
CA GLU A 160 14.62 -12.53 -6.12
C GLU A 160 14.91 -13.29 -4.84
N SER A 161 14.46 -14.51 -4.75
CA SER A 161 14.48 -15.37 -3.56
C SER A 161 15.89 -15.68 -3.01
N ASP A 162 16.93 -15.03 -3.53
CA ASP A 162 18.31 -15.25 -3.18
C ASP A 162 18.88 -14.34 -2.09
N PHE A 163 18.13 -13.33 -1.61
CA PHE A 163 18.65 -12.31 -0.67
C PHE A 163 18.01 -12.30 0.73
N GLY A 164 17.26 -13.32 1.13
CA GLY A 164 16.70 -13.37 2.49
C GLY A 164 15.57 -12.34 2.74
N PRO A 165 15.10 -12.19 4.00
CA PRO A 165 14.03 -11.27 4.34
C PRO A 165 14.43 -9.83 4.01
N VAL A 166 13.63 -9.17 3.17
CA VAL A 166 13.84 -7.78 2.76
C VAL A 166 13.65 -6.87 3.98
N ASP A 167 14.67 -6.12 4.34
CA ASP A 167 14.55 -5.04 5.32
C ASP A 167 13.78 -3.87 4.67
N GLU A 168 12.47 -3.83 4.88
CA GLU A 168 11.61 -2.77 4.34
C GLU A 168 12.04 -1.37 4.80
N ALA A 169 12.63 -1.24 5.99
CA ALA A 169 13.13 0.04 6.50
C ALA A 169 14.36 0.52 5.71
N ALA A 170 15.27 -0.40 5.36
CA ALA A 170 16.41 -0.06 4.52
C ALA A 170 15.99 0.37 3.11
N TYR A 171 15.02 -0.33 2.52
CA TYR A 171 14.45 0.06 1.22
C TYR A 171 13.74 1.42 1.29
N ALA A 172 12.96 1.66 2.33
CA ALA A 172 12.29 2.93 2.52
C ALA A 172 13.26 4.10 2.65
N ALA A 173 14.41 3.90 3.30
CA ALA A 173 15.47 4.91 3.36
C ALA A 173 16.05 5.22 1.97
N VAL A 174 16.22 4.22 1.12
CA VAL A 174 16.67 4.41 -0.27
C VAL A 174 15.62 5.20 -1.06
N TYR A 175 14.35 4.85 -0.93
CA TYR A 175 13.26 5.57 -1.62
C TYR A 175 13.15 7.02 -1.12
N ARG A 176 13.28 7.25 0.18
CA ARG A 176 13.33 8.59 0.77
C ARG A 176 14.46 9.41 0.16
N ALA A 177 15.68 8.89 0.17
CA ALA A 177 16.84 9.58 -0.37
C ALA A 177 16.74 9.83 -1.89
N ALA A 178 16.06 8.95 -2.62
CA ALA A 178 15.75 9.16 -4.03
C ALA A 178 14.67 10.25 -4.20
N PHE A 179 13.60 10.20 -3.40
CA PHE A 179 12.50 11.17 -3.44
C PHE A 179 12.98 12.59 -3.10
N ASP A 180 13.82 12.75 -2.08
CA ASP A 180 14.35 14.06 -1.64
C ASP A 180 15.22 14.76 -2.70
N LYS A 181 15.72 14.00 -3.67
CA LYS A 181 16.49 14.52 -4.81
C LYS A 181 15.64 14.82 -6.05
N LEU A 182 14.32 14.53 -5.99
CA LEU A 182 13.46 14.74 -7.14
C LEU A 182 13.14 16.22 -7.36
N GLU A 183 13.38 16.67 -8.57
CA GLU A 183 12.75 17.86 -9.09
C GLU A 183 11.36 17.46 -9.61
N LEU A 184 10.33 17.77 -8.83
CA LEU A 184 8.95 17.51 -9.22
C LEU A 184 8.60 18.37 -10.45
N PRO A 185 7.85 17.83 -11.42
CA PRO A 185 7.35 18.61 -12.54
C PRO A 185 6.58 19.83 -12.02
N ALA A 186 7.00 21.03 -12.42
CA ALA A 186 6.38 22.28 -12.00
C ALA A 186 5.01 22.45 -12.70
N VAL A 187 3.97 21.90 -12.10
CA VAL A 187 2.57 22.16 -12.47
C VAL A 187 1.91 22.88 -11.30
N GLU A 188 1.28 24.01 -11.58
CA GLU A 188 0.67 24.85 -10.56
C GLU A 188 -0.32 24.06 -9.69
N GLY A 189 -0.14 24.14 -8.38
CA GLY A 189 -0.97 23.47 -7.39
C GLY A 189 -0.73 21.96 -7.21
N GLU A 190 0.06 21.31 -8.06
CA GLU A 190 0.46 19.92 -7.84
C GLU A 190 1.53 19.84 -6.73
N ALA A 191 1.40 18.83 -5.87
CA ALA A 191 2.38 18.55 -4.82
C ALA A 191 2.50 17.04 -4.56
N ALA A 192 3.65 16.62 -4.09
CA ALA A 192 3.91 15.27 -3.64
C ALA A 192 4.67 15.29 -2.31
N ALA A 193 4.36 14.33 -1.43
CA ALA A 193 5.06 14.14 -0.16
C ALA A 193 5.29 12.65 0.08
N PHE A 194 6.47 12.29 0.51
CA PHE A 194 6.83 10.92 0.84
C PHE A 194 6.73 10.69 2.35
N VAL A 195 6.04 9.63 2.76
CA VAL A 195 6.02 9.14 4.14
C VAL A 195 6.34 7.65 4.14
N GLY A 196 7.17 7.25 5.07
CA GLY A 196 7.58 5.86 5.27
C GLY A 196 8.11 5.69 6.69
N PRO A 197 8.85 4.63 7.00
CA PRO A 197 9.41 4.44 8.32
C PRO A 197 10.19 5.67 8.86
N PRO A 198 10.07 5.97 10.15
CA PRO A 198 9.38 5.19 11.19
C PRO A 198 7.87 5.41 11.29
N ASP A 199 7.30 6.39 10.57
CA ASP A 199 5.90 6.79 10.71
C ASP A 199 4.93 5.76 10.11
N LEU A 200 5.31 5.19 8.96
CA LEU A 200 4.57 4.14 8.26
C LEU A 200 5.50 2.97 7.94
N ASP A 201 5.01 1.74 8.14
CA ASP A 201 5.75 0.54 7.69
C ASP A 201 5.78 0.46 6.15
N THR A 202 4.72 0.95 5.51
CA THR A 202 4.59 1.01 4.05
C THR A 202 5.01 2.37 3.51
N PRO A 203 6.01 2.45 2.62
CA PRO A 203 6.34 3.69 1.93
C PRO A 203 5.20 4.16 1.03
N VAL A 204 4.76 5.40 1.23
CA VAL A 204 3.65 6.02 0.49
C VAL A 204 4.08 7.39 -0.03
N VAL A 205 3.73 7.70 -1.27
CA VAL A 205 3.80 9.05 -1.82
C VAL A 205 2.39 9.62 -1.89
N TYR A 206 2.11 10.64 -1.09
CA TYR A 206 0.87 11.40 -1.15
C TYR A 206 0.93 12.44 -2.25
N LEU A 207 -0.17 12.62 -2.96
CA LEU A 207 -0.26 13.52 -4.09
C LEU A 207 -1.45 14.46 -3.92
N ARG A 208 -1.23 15.74 -4.21
CA ARG A 208 -2.27 16.73 -4.45
C ARG A 208 -2.27 17.10 -5.92
N LEU A 209 -3.35 16.81 -6.63
CA LEU A 209 -3.47 16.89 -8.08
C LEU A 209 -4.76 17.64 -8.47
N PRO A 210 -4.80 18.97 -8.39
CA PRO A 210 -6.01 19.77 -8.62
C PRO A 210 -6.58 19.59 -10.04
N HIS A 211 -5.74 19.22 -11.00
CA HIS A 211 -6.14 19.00 -12.37
C HIS A 211 -6.51 17.53 -12.68
N GLY A 212 -6.48 16.65 -11.66
CA GLY A 212 -6.83 15.23 -11.73
C GLY A 212 -5.71 14.33 -12.22
N TYR A 213 -5.74 13.07 -11.76
CA TYR A 213 -4.71 12.06 -12.00
C TYR A 213 -4.42 11.78 -13.49
N GLY A 214 -5.43 11.89 -14.35
CA GLY A 214 -5.26 11.63 -15.80
C GLY A 214 -4.46 12.69 -16.56
N ARG A 215 -4.18 13.84 -15.95
CA ARG A 215 -3.45 14.96 -16.58
C ARG A 215 -2.06 15.19 -16.01
N THR A 216 -1.76 14.60 -14.84
CA THR A 216 -0.47 14.78 -14.17
C THR A 216 0.63 13.94 -14.80
N LYS A 217 1.87 14.43 -14.65
CA LYS A 217 3.09 13.64 -14.89
C LYS A 217 3.46 12.81 -13.65
N LEU A 218 2.91 13.11 -12.46
CA LEU A 218 3.14 12.41 -11.20
C LEU A 218 2.28 11.13 -11.13
N ASN A 219 2.51 10.22 -12.04
CA ASN A 219 1.80 8.94 -12.14
C ASN A 219 2.70 7.76 -11.73
N ASN A 220 2.15 6.54 -11.71
CA ASN A 220 2.90 5.34 -11.36
C ASN A 220 4.20 5.20 -12.17
N ALA A 221 4.14 5.37 -13.50
CA ALA A 221 5.31 5.21 -14.35
C ALA A 221 6.43 6.22 -14.04
N TYR A 222 6.07 7.43 -13.62
CA TYR A 222 7.04 8.42 -13.15
C TYR A 222 7.73 7.93 -11.88
N PHE A 223 6.96 7.56 -10.85
CA PHE A 223 7.55 7.12 -9.58
C PHE A 223 8.31 5.80 -9.72
N GLU A 224 7.82 4.86 -10.50
CA GLU A 224 8.53 3.60 -10.79
C GLU A 224 9.90 3.84 -11.41
N ARG A 225 9.97 4.79 -12.35
CA ARG A 225 11.25 5.14 -13.00
C ARG A 225 12.24 5.82 -12.05
N VAL A 226 11.76 6.73 -11.20
CA VAL A 226 12.63 7.58 -10.37
C VAL A 226 12.97 6.92 -9.02
N LEU A 227 12.08 6.11 -8.49
CA LEU A 227 12.30 5.41 -7.21
C LEU A 227 12.80 3.97 -7.40
N GLY A 228 12.69 3.42 -8.63
CA GLY A 228 13.12 2.04 -8.91
C GLY A 228 12.22 0.97 -8.28
N ALA A 229 11.00 1.33 -7.88
CA ALA A 229 10.03 0.43 -7.26
C ALA A 229 8.72 0.43 -8.01
N ALA A 230 8.07 -0.73 -8.15
CA ALA A 230 6.72 -0.79 -8.68
C ALA A 230 5.77 0.01 -7.78
N ALA A 231 4.76 0.65 -8.38
CA ALA A 231 3.85 1.52 -7.65
C ALA A 231 2.39 1.29 -8.03
N THR A 232 1.50 1.54 -7.09
CA THR A 232 0.05 1.53 -7.34
C THR A 232 -0.63 2.70 -6.67
N THR A 233 -1.32 3.53 -7.45
CA THR A 233 -2.00 4.72 -6.93
C THR A 233 -3.49 4.46 -6.71
N ARG A 234 -4.02 5.03 -5.63
CA ARG A 234 -5.45 5.07 -5.32
C ARG A 234 -5.90 6.49 -5.10
N ASN A 235 -7.10 6.81 -5.59
CA ASN A 235 -7.78 8.03 -5.21
C ASN A 235 -8.03 8.04 -3.71
N TRP A 236 -7.94 9.21 -3.08
CA TRP A 236 -8.01 9.36 -1.63
C TRP A 236 -9.32 8.82 -1.03
N ARG A 237 -10.44 9.08 -1.66
CA ARG A 237 -11.74 8.54 -1.24
C ARG A 237 -11.75 7.01 -1.21
N THR A 238 -11.03 6.37 -2.14
CA THR A 238 -10.86 4.91 -2.13
C THR A 238 -10.04 4.45 -0.94
N VAL A 239 -8.97 5.17 -0.59
CA VAL A 239 -8.13 4.83 0.57
C VAL A 239 -8.93 4.94 1.86
N CYS A 240 -9.65 6.04 2.07
CA CYS A 240 -10.50 6.25 3.24
C CYS A 240 -11.59 5.16 3.33
N ALA A 241 -12.31 4.90 2.24
CA ALA A 241 -13.35 3.88 2.24
C ALA A 241 -12.80 2.47 2.55
N LEU A 242 -11.60 2.13 2.08
CA LEU A 242 -10.95 0.86 2.41
C LEU A 242 -10.54 0.80 3.88
N ALA A 243 -10.09 1.92 4.47
CA ALA A 243 -9.76 2.01 5.88
C ALA A 243 -11.01 1.80 6.75
N ASP A 244 -12.11 2.49 6.42
CA ASP A 244 -13.38 2.35 7.13
C ASP A 244 -13.94 0.91 7.06
N LEU A 245 -13.89 0.30 5.87
CA LEU A 245 -14.31 -1.10 5.68
C LEU A 245 -13.43 -2.08 6.45
N ALA A 246 -12.13 -1.82 6.54
CA ALA A 246 -11.20 -2.66 7.27
C ALA A 246 -11.40 -2.55 8.79
N ALA A 247 -11.75 -1.35 9.29
CA ALA A 247 -12.09 -1.12 10.70
C ALA A 247 -13.40 -1.78 11.12
N ALA A 248 -14.41 -1.75 10.24
CA ALA A 248 -15.73 -2.33 10.53
C ALA A 248 -15.68 -3.87 10.70
N GLY A 249 -14.51 -4.46 10.58
CA GLY A 249 -14.33 -5.90 10.64
C GLY A 249 -14.98 -6.54 9.41
N ALA A 250 -14.21 -6.65 8.40
CA ALA A 250 -14.65 -7.34 7.21
C ALA A 250 -15.09 -8.75 7.58
#